data_c2295b081c331613ad5b890bb1ae4721
#
_entry.id   c2295b081c331613ad5b890bb1ae4721
#
_cell.length_a   1.000
_cell.length_b   1.000
_cell.length_c   1.000
_cell.angle_alpha   90.00
_cell.angle_beta   90.00
_cell.angle_gamma   90.00
#
_symmetry.space_group_name_H-M   'P 1'
#
loop_
_entity.id
_entity.type
_entity.pdbx_description
1 polymer ?
#
loop_
_entity_poly.entity_id
_entity_poly.type
_entity_poly.pdbx_seq_one_letter_code
_entity_poly.pdbx_strand_id
1 'polypeptide(L)'
;MIRKADCPLYRKLRKFWSSDEQSLKQSNESGRLQRPVMSMKRSEFRARLNRYVNGAIFSTSDQVRSLLSDTWSFRAHAAQICEDYRVLEPALPTLPAEEVVIPPYKYRDVRIEDLRGTLEKEFRRDIDGIVLHGSFGSGEPVAYSDFDGLILLNDEVFQDAPRLADLAARLHRLRSPMLQIDPLQHHGWFVLTSSDLRQYPESFLPVEVLKNACSIYGYKDMRLSISRLEYDPLDQGFRRMADTLSGKIRTGRVPANFYQAKVFMSEVMLLPALYVQARDQKGIFKRESFAAARADFSPSVWSIMDEYSAYRANWNFQPRGFDKWMLSKSSWLWLHWRKSRGTPLSREVKALFEQGKLQALETLITEMRRRIGK
;
A
#
# COMPACT_ATOMS: atom_id res chain seq x y z
N MET A 1 -33.69 -1.81 23.30
CA MET A 1 -33.17 -0.75 22.42
C MET A 1 -32.65 0.41 23.29
N ILE A 2 -31.37 0.53 23.50
CA ILE A 2 -30.76 1.65 24.25
C ILE A 2 -30.76 2.87 23.33
N ARG A 3 -31.34 3.98 23.75
CA ARG A 3 -31.36 5.22 22.96
C ARG A 3 -29.91 5.74 22.81
N LYS A 4 -29.51 6.09 21.58
CA LYS A 4 -28.17 6.59 21.22
C LYS A 4 -27.67 7.73 22.13
N ALA A 5 -28.60 8.50 22.75
CA ALA A 5 -28.29 9.63 23.64
C ALA A 5 -27.76 9.20 25.02
N ASP A 6 -27.92 7.96 25.45
CA ASP A 6 -27.61 7.50 26.79
C ASP A 6 -26.24 6.82 26.91
N CYS A 7 -25.50 6.70 25.80
CA CYS A 7 -24.16 6.13 25.79
C CYS A 7 -23.12 7.16 26.30
N PRO A 8 -22.37 6.89 27.40
CA PRO A 8 -21.37 7.80 27.94
C PRO A 8 -20.28 8.16 26.91
N LEU A 9 -19.96 7.24 25.99
CA LEU A 9 -19.01 7.45 24.89
C LEU A 9 -19.55 8.48 23.90
N TYR A 10 -20.85 8.45 23.60
CA TYR A 10 -21.52 9.39 22.69
C TYR A 10 -21.51 10.83 23.23
N ARG A 11 -21.70 11.01 24.57
CA ARG A 11 -21.63 12.35 25.22
C ARG A 11 -20.22 12.93 25.23
N LYS A 12 -19.16 12.10 25.42
CA LYS A 12 -17.78 12.55 25.32
C LYS A 12 -17.39 12.97 23.92
N LEU A 13 -17.81 12.22 22.91
CA LEU A 13 -17.56 12.54 21.50
C LEU A 13 -18.29 13.82 21.06
N ARG A 14 -19.51 14.07 21.54
CA ARG A 14 -20.27 15.28 21.23
C ARG A 14 -19.64 16.57 21.77
N LYS A 15 -19.01 16.52 22.96
CA LYS A 15 -18.25 17.67 23.52
C LYS A 15 -16.98 17.98 22.72
N PHE A 16 -16.34 16.99 22.19
CA PHE A 16 -15.14 17.17 21.34
C PHE A 16 -15.52 17.81 19.98
N TRP A 17 -16.69 17.51 19.43
CA TRP A 17 -17.16 18.01 18.13
C TRP A 17 -17.66 19.46 18.16
N SER A 18 -18.15 19.96 19.29
CA SER A 18 -18.64 21.35 19.37
C SER A 18 -17.53 22.40 19.33
N SER A 19 -16.29 22.04 19.64
CA SER A 19 -15.13 22.94 19.55
C SER A 19 -14.54 23.03 18.12
N ASP A 20 -14.66 21.97 17.31
CA ASP A 20 -14.15 21.97 15.94
C ASP A 20 -15.09 22.61 14.91
N GLU A 21 -16.42 22.60 15.16
CA GLU A 21 -17.39 23.26 14.28
C GLU A 21 -17.24 24.78 14.22
N GLN A 22 -16.78 25.41 15.29
CA GLN A 22 -16.55 26.86 15.31
C GLN A 22 -15.31 27.27 14.51
N SER A 23 -14.25 26.45 14.48
CA SER A 23 -13.05 26.75 13.70
C SER A 23 -13.26 26.51 12.19
N LEU A 24 -14.13 25.57 11.80
CA LEU A 24 -14.47 25.28 10.41
C LEU A 24 -15.43 26.29 9.79
N LYS A 25 -16.35 26.90 10.57
CA LYS A 25 -17.23 27.96 10.07
C LYS A 25 -16.50 29.26 9.79
N GLN A 26 -15.49 29.60 10.57
CA GLN A 26 -14.66 30.81 10.33
C GLN A 26 -13.76 30.71 9.10
N SER A 27 -13.39 29.50 8.65
CA SER A 27 -12.55 29.31 7.45
C SER A 27 -13.34 29.32 6.12
N ASN A 28 -14.66 29.12 6.16
CA ASN A 28 -15.51 29.04 4.97
C ASN A 28 -16.13 30.38 4.51
N GLU A 29 -16.09 31.43 5.35
CA GLU A 29 -16.67 32.74 5.02
C GLU A 29 -15.69 33.72 4.37
N SER A 30 -14.39 33.43 4.34
CA SER A 30 -13.41 34.26 3.68
C SER A 30 -13.09 33.75 2.26
N GLY A 31 -13.87 34.22 1.29
CA GLY A 31 -13.43 34.38 -0.08
C GLY A 31 -13.32 33.09 -0.90
N ARG A 32 -14.24 32.91 -1.85
CA ARG A 32 -13.99 32.17 -3.12
C ARG A 32 -12.84 32.86 -3.88
N LEU A 33 -11.63 32.71 -3.39
CA LEU A 33 -10.44 32.91 -4.21
C LEU A 33 -10.43 31.74 -5.21
N GLN A 34 -10.60 32.06 -6.48
CA GLN A 34 -10.21 31.18 -7.59
C GLN A 34 -8.77 30.77 -7.33
N ARG A 35 -8.55 29.58 -6.73
CA ARG A 35 -7.22 29.00 -6.67
C ARG A 35 -6.75 28.87 -8.11
N PRO A 36 -5.56 29.38 -8.45
CA PRO A 36 -4.99 29.08 -9.76
C PRO A 36 -5.02 27.54 -9.89
N VAL A 37 -5.44 27.06 -11.05
CA VAL A 37 -5.42 25.63 -11.39
C VAL A 37 -3.95 25.23 -11.39
N MET A 38 -3.41 24.92 -10.20
CA MET A 38 -2.11 24.25 -10.11
C MET A 38 -2.30 22.90 -10.78
N SER A 39 -1.61 22.69 -11.91
CA SER A 39 -1.67 21.44 -12.64
C SER A 39 -1.25 20.33 -11.66
N MET A 40 -2.22 19.53 -11.21
CA MET A 40 -1.97 18.38 -10.34
C MET A 40 -1.09 17.40 -11.11
N LYS A 41 -0.02 16.90 -10.47
CA LYS A 41 0.82 15.88 -11.06
C LYS A 41 0.09 14.52 -11.02
N ARG A 42 0.26 13.70 -12.06
CA ARG A 42 -0.29 12.32 -12.09
C ARG A 42 0.10 11.48 -10.87
N SER A 43 1.31 11.65 -10.36
CA SER A 43 1.76 10.97 -9.14
C SER A 43 0.93 11.35 -7.90
N GLU A 44 0.49 12.61 -7.79
CA GLU A 44 -0.36 13.09 -6.71
C GLU A 44 -1.78 12.54 -6.84
N PHE A 45 -2.33 12.54 -8.07
CA PHE A 45 -3.61 11.90 -8.38
C PHE A 45 -3.59 10.42 -8.00
N ARG A 46 -2.58 9.66 -8.45
CA ARG A 46 -2.42 8.24 -8.15
C ARG A 46 -2.33 7.99 -6.65
N ALA A 47 -1.56 8.80 -5.92
CA ALA A 47 -1.47 8.70 -4.47
C ALA A 47 -2.81 8.98 -3.78
N ARG A 48 -3.61 9.93 -4.29
CA ARG A 48 -4.96 10.21 -3.79
C ARG A 48 -5.92 9.07 -4.08
N LEU A 49 -5.93 8.56 -5.31
CA LEU A 49 -6.75 7.43 -5.73
C LEU A 49 -6.45 6.17 -4.88
N ASN A 50 -5.17 5.83 -4.72
CA ASN A 50 -4.77 4.68 -3.91
C ASN A 50 -5.25 4.83 -2.45
N ARG A 51 -5.10 6.01 -1.84
CA ARG A 51 -5.60 6.26 -0.48
C ARG A 51 -7.12 6.13 -0.41
N TYR A 52 -7.84 6.65 -1.40
CA TYR A 52 -9.28 6.60 -1.45
C TYR A 52 -9.81 5.16 -1.54
N VAL A 53 -9.32 4.40 -2.50
CA VAL A 53 -9.72 2.99 -2.72
C VAL A 53 -9.39 2.13 -1.49
N ASN A 54 -8.29 2.39 -0.82
CA ASN A 54 -7.90 1.66 0.39
C ASN A 54 -8.55 2.22 1.68
N GLY A 55 -9.39 3.23 1.60
CA GLY A 55 -10.07 3.84 2.75
C GLY A 55 -9.13 4.56 3.73
N ALA A 56 -7.95 4.99 3.28
CA ALA A 56 -6.94 5.66 4.10
C ALA A 56 -6.98 7.20 3.98
N ILE A 57 -7.93 7.75 3.22
CA ILE A 57 -8.13 9.20 3.06
C ILE A 57 -8.65 9.85 4.33
N PHE A 58 -9.42 9.10 5.09
CA PHE A 58 -10.07 9.60 6.30
C PHE A 58 -9.13 9.46 7.49
N SER A 59 -9.00 10.52 8.28
CA SER A 59 -8.42 10.45 9.61
C SER A 59 -9.24 9.50 10.48
N THR A 60 -8.71 9.06 11.63
CA THR A 60 -9.44 8.17 12.55
C THR A 60 -10.79 8.77 12.97
N SER A 61 -10.87 10.10 13.13
CA SER A 61 -12.10 10.85 13.40
C SER A 61 -13.07 10.81 12.21
N ASP A 62 -12.59 10.95 10.99
CA ASP A 62 -13.41 10.89 9.78
C ASP A 62 -13.91 9.47 9.50
N GLN A 63 -13.09 8.45 9.81
CA GLN A 63 -13.52 7.04 9.75
C GLN A 63 -14.65 6.76 10.73
N VAL A 64 -14.60 7.32 11.95
CA VAL A 64 -15.68 7.22 12.94
C VAL A 64 -16.92 8.00 12.51
N ARG A 65 -16.75 9.20 11.93
CA ARG A 65 -17.85 9.97 11.34
C ARG A 65 -18.53 9.22 10.19
N SER A 66 -17.76 8.65 9.29
CA SER A 66 -18.25 7.83 8.15
C SER A 66 -19.03 6.60 8.60
N LEU A 67 -18.69 6.00 9.73
CA LEU A 67 -19.43 4.88 10.33
C LEU A 67 -20.71 5.32 11.04
N LEU A 68 -20.79 6.58 11.48
CA LEU A 68 -21.92 7.07 12.29
C LEU A 68 -22.95 7.89 11.51
N SER A 69 -22.56 8.52 10.43
CA SER A 69 -23.48 9.23 9.52
C SER A 69 -22.72 9.75 8.29
N ASP A 70 -23.02 9.30 7.15
CA ASP A 70 -22.90 10.03 5.93
C ASP A 70 -21.78 9.62 4.96
N THR A 71 -22.26 8.97 3.95
CA THR A 71 -21.68 8.81 2.62
C THR A 71 -21.29 10.13 1.95
N TRP A 72 -21.55 11.30 2.53
CA TRP A 72 -21.37 12.60 1.85
C TRP A 72 -19.89 12.94 1.64
N SER A 73 -19.07 12.88 2.67
CA SER A 73 -17.64 13.19 2.50
C SER A 73 -16.93 12.17 1.60
N PHE A 74 -17.35 10.90 1.66
CA PHE A 74 -16.85 9.84 0.81
C PHE A 74 -17.19 10.07 -0.67
N ARG A 75 -18.45 10.47 -0.95
CA ARG A 75 -18.91 10.85 -2.30
C ARG A 75 -18.28 12.13 -2.80
N ALA A 76 -18.08 13.11 -1.95
CA ALA A 76 -17.40 14.36 -2.32
C ALA A 76 -15.93 14.09 -2.74
N HIS A 77 -15.23 13.19 -2.07
CA HIS A 77 -13.89 12.77 -2.47
C HIS A 77 -13.89 12.03 -3.82
N ALA A 78 -14.89 11.18 -4.09
CA ALA A 78 -15.04 10.54 -5.39
C ALA A 78 -15.24 11.58 -6.49
N ALA A 79 -16.11 12.57 -6.28
CA ALA A 79 -16.35 13.64 -7.24
C ALA A 79 -15.07 14.43 -7.57
N GLN A 80 -14.27 14.76 -6.53
CA GLN A 80 -12.99 15.44 -6.73
C GLN A 80 -11.98 14.56 -7.50
N ILE A 81 -11.91 13.26 -7.23
CA ILE A 81 -11.04 12.33 -7.96
C ILE A 81 -11.46 12.22 -9.42
N CYS A 82 -12.76 12.14 -9.70
CA CYS A 82 -13.27 12.14 -11.07
C CYS A 82 -12.93 13.42 -11.83
N GLU A 83 -13.03 14.57 -11.17
CA GLU A 83 -12.64 15.85 -11.76
C GLU A 83 -11.15 15.93 -12.04
N ASP A 84 -10.33 15.56 -11.07
CA ASP A 84 -8.87 15.47 -11.20
C ASP A 84 -8.48 14.57 -12.39
N TYR A 85 -9.17 13.43 -12.55
CA TYR A 85 -8.93 12.51 -13.67
C TYR A 85 -9.23 13.14 -15.02
N ARG A 86 -10.38 13.81 -15.18
CA ARG A 86 -10.78 14.48 -16.44
C ARG A 86 -9.79 15.56 -16.87
N VAL A 87 -9.17 16.24 -15.91
CA VAL A 87 -8.15 17.27 -16.21
C VAL A 87 -6.83 16.63 -16.67
N LEU A 88 -6.48 15.46 -16.14
CA LEU A 88 -5.19 14.81 -16.39
C LEU A 88 -5.18 13.94 -17.66
N GLU A 89 -6.31 13.32 -18.00
CA GLU A 89 -6.38 12.36 -19.09
C GLU A 89 -6.10 12.93 -20.48
N PRO A 90 -6.64 14.08 -20.88
CA PRO A 90 -6.41 14.64 -22.22
C PRO A 90 -4.94 15.00 -22.50
N ALA A 91 -4.13 15.18 -21.47
CA ALA A 91 -2.72 15.60 -21.59
C ALA A 91 -1.74 14.45 -21.81
N LEU A 92 -2.24 13.22 -22.08
CA LEU A 92 -1.38 12.04 -22.24
C LEU A 92 -0.71 12.02 -23.61
N PRO A 93 0.63 12.08 -23.70
CA PRO A 93 1.33 11.90 -24.95
C PRO A 93 1.24 10.46 -25.44
N THR A 94 1.36 10.27 -26.76
CA THR A 94 1.56 8.95 -27.35
C THR A 94 3.04 8.59 -27.26
N LEU A 95 3.38 7.59 -26.49
CA LEU A 95 4.73 7.06 -26.33
C LEU A 95 4.84 5.65 -26.91
N PRO A 96 6.04 5.20 -27.33
CA PRO A 96 6.25 3.81 -27.71
C PRO A 96 5.82 2.85 -26.59
N ALA A 97 5.11 1.79 -26.94
CA ALA A 97 4.62 0.81 -25.97
C ALA A 97 5.35 -0.54 -26.13
N GLU A 98 5.60 -1.20 -24.98
CA GLU A 98 6.00 -2.60 -24.93
C GLU A 98 4.81 -3.47 -24.47
N GLU A 99 4.72 -4.69 -24.99
CA GLU A 99 3.73 -5.67 -24.52
C GLU A 99 4.29 -6.45 -23.32
N VAL A 100 3.55 -6.47 -22.22
CA VAL A 100 3.82 -7.29 -21.05
C VAL A 100 2.73 -8.35 -20.93
N VAL A 101 3.12 -9.62 -20.99
CA VAL A 101 2.21 -10.77 -20.87
C VAL A 101 2.26 -11.30 -19.45
N ILE A 102 1.12 -11.32 -18.78
CA ILE A 102 0.96 -11.78 -17.38
C ILE A 102 0.14 -13.08 -17.43
N PRO A 103 0.73 -14.24 -17.08
CA PRO A 103 0.03 -15.52 -17.12
C PRO A 103 -1.06 -15.60 -16.03
N PRO A 104 -2.07 -16.47 -16.20
CA PRO A 104 -3.07 -16.69 -15.18
C PRO A 104 -2.48 -17.40 -13.96
N TYR A 105 -3.06 -17.15 -12.79
CA TYR A 105 -2.70 -17.78 -11.51
C TYR A 105 -2.92 -19.30 -11.55
N LYS A 106 -1.91 -20.08 -11.16
CA LYS A 106 -1.90 -21.57 -11.26
C LYS A 106 -1.67 -22.30 -9.93
N TYR A 107 -1.39 -21.60 -8.85
CA TYR A 107 -0.85 -22.20 -7.61
C TYR A 107 -1.88 -22.79 -6.63
N ARG A 108 -3.19 -22.71 -6.93
CA ARG A 108 -4.28 -23.39 -6.21
C ARG A 108 -4.38 -23.09 -4.70
N ASP A 109 -3.99 -21.91 -4.25
CA ASP A 109 -4.34 -21.47 -2.90
C ASP A 109 -5.84 -21.15 -2.85
N VAL A 110 -6.58 -21.90 -2.03
CA VAL A 110 -8.05 -21.78 -1.95
C VAL A 110 -8.48 -20.36 -1.58
N ARG A 111 -7.70 -19.65 -0.75
CA ARG A 111 -8.01 -18.28 -0.34
C ARG A 111 -7.92 -17.29 -1.51
N ILE A 112 -6.96 -17.51 -2.41
CA ILE A 112 -6.80 -16.71 -3.65
C ILE A 112 -7.92 -17.06 -4.63
N GLU A 113 -8.30 -18.33 -4.74
CA GLU A 113 -9.41 -18.76 -5.61
C GLU A 113 -10.75 -18.18 -5.15
N ASP A 114 -11.05 -18.18 -3.85
CA ASP A 114 -12.24 -17.57 -3.28
C ASP A 114 -12.28 -16.07 -3.53
N LEU A 115 -11.12 -15.40 -3.37
CA LEU A 115 -10.98 -13.98 -3.66
C LEU A 115 -11.21 -13.72 -5.15
N ARG A 116 -10.62 -14.53 -6.06
CA ARG A 116 -10.83 -14.44 -7.51
C ARG A 116 -12.31 -14.53 -7.87
N GLY A 117 -13.01 -15.55 -7.37
CA GLY A 117 -14.45 -15.71 -7.63
C GLY A 117 -15.27 -14.49 -7.22
N THR A 118 -14.93 -13.88 -6.09
CA THR A 118 -15.57 -12.64 -5.63
C THR A 118 -15.26 -11.47 -6.56
N LEU A 119 -14.00 -11.30 -6.94
CA LEU A 119 -13.55 -10.22 -7.81
C LEU A 119 -14.20 -10.29 -9.20
N GLU A 120 -14.23 -11.45 -9.82
CA GLU A 120 -14.86 -11.65 -11.12
C GLU A 120 -16.37 -11.38 -11.10
N LYS A 121 -17.05 -11.78 -10.02
CA LYS A 121 -18.49 -11.61 -9.87
C LYS A 121 -18.89 -10.14 -9.64
N GLU A 122 -18.16 -9.44 -8.76
CA GLU A 122 -18.60 -8.14 -8.26
C GLU A 122 -17.98 -6.94 -9.01
N PHE A 123 -16.85 -7.13 -9.73
CA PHE A 123 -16.07 -6.00 -10.24
C PHE A 123 -15.85 -5.98 -11.75
N ARG A 124 -16.45 -6.93 -12.48
CA ARG A 124 -16.23 -7.12 -13.92
C ARG A 124 -16.42 -5.87 -14.79
N ARG A 125 -17.26 -4.92 -14.35
CA ARG A 125 -17.55 -3.69 -15.11
C ARG A 125 -16.61 -2.54 -14.77
N ASP A 126 -15.87 -2.63 -13.68
CA ASP A 126 -15.13 -1.53 -13.10
C ASP A 126 -13.61 -1.75 -13.14
N ILE A 127 -13.19 -2.98 -13.44
CA ILE A 127 -11.80 -3.42 -13.38
C ILE A 127 -11.43 -4.09 -14.69
N ASP A 128 -10.34 -3.64 -15.32
CA ASP A 128 -9.79 -4.25 -16.54
C ASP A 128 -8.86 -5.40 -16.23
N GLY A 129 -8.28 -5.43 -15.03
CA GLY A 129 -7.41 -6.52 -14.61
C GLY A 129 -7.05 -6.49 -13.13
N ILE A 130 -6.62 -7.65 -12.64
CA ILE A 130 -6.10 -7.83 -11.30
C ILE A 130 -4.85 -8.69 -11.38
N VAL A 131 -3.74 -8.12 -10.93
CA VAL A 131 -2.44 -8.76 -10.95
C VAL A 131 -2.01 -9.06 -9.53
N LEU A 132 -1.65 -10.30 -9.27
CA LEU A 132 -1.01 -10.73 -8.04
C LEU A 132 0.50 -10.75 -8.28
N HIS A 133 1.22 -9.96 -7.52
CA HIS A 133 2.68 -9.86 -7.63
C HIS A 133 3.38 -10.26 -6.34
N GLY A 134 4.68 -9.96 -6.20
CA GLY A 134 5.45 -10.41 -5.04
C GLY A 134 5.55 -11.92 -4.95
N SER A 135 5.66 -12.47 -3.74
CA SER A 135 5.89 -13.90 -3.53
C SER A 135 4.68 -14.77 -3.89
N PHE A 136 3.46 -14.28 -3.73
CA PHE A 136 2.27 -15.00 -4.19
C PHE A 136 2.19 -15.01 -5.72
N GLY A 137 2.56 -13.91 -6.37
CA GLY A 137 2.57 -13.82 -7.83
C GLY A 137 3.62 -14.72 -8.48
N SER A 138 4.79 -14.86 -7.86
CA SER A 138 5.86 -15.76 -8.32
C SER A 138 5.67 -17.22 -7.90
N GLY A 139 4.64 -17.53 -7.10
CA GLY A 139 4.39 -18.89 -6.61
C GLY A 139 5.31 -19.36 -5.48
N GLU A 140 5.99 -18.44 -4.80
CA GLU A 140 6.95 -18.73 -3.72
C GLU A 140 6.54 -18.06 -2.38
N PRO A 141 5.26 -18.20 -1.93
CA PRO A 141 4.86 -17.58 -0.68
C PRO A 141 5.50 -18.30 0.52
N VAL A 142 5.92 -17.51 1.49
CA VAL A 142 6.35 -17.97 2.82
C VAL A 142 5.39 -17.43 3.88
N ALA A 143 5.48 -17.91 5.12
CA ALA A 143 4.59 -17.48 6.20
C ALA A 143 4.62 -15.96 6.47
N TYR A 144 5.68 -15.28 6.08
CA TYR A 144 5.83 -13.82 6.15
C TYR A 144 5.12 -13.08 5.02
N SER A 145 4.80 -13.74 3.91
CA SER A 145 4.37 -13.08 2.67
C SER A 145 3.14 -12.22 2.85
N ASP A 146 3.20 -11.00 2.30
CA ASP A 146 2.06 -10.09 2.16
C ASP A 146 1.21 -10.48 0.95
N PHE A 147 -0.04 -10.06 0.95
CA PHE A 147 -0.86 -10.11 -0.24
C PHE A 147 -0.62 -8.86 -1.09
N ASP A 148 0.13 -9.01 -2.16
CA ASP A 148 0.52 -7.93 -3.07
C ASP A 148 -0.37 -7.93 -4.32
N GLY A 149 -1.53 -7.27 -4.25
CA GLY A 149 -2.49 -7.17 -5.35
C GLY A 149 -2.50 -5.80 -6.02
N LEU A 150 -2.36 -5.78 -7.35
CA LEU A 150 -2.56 -4.61 -8.19
C LEU A 150 -3.92 -4.71 -8.89
N ILE A 151 -4.72 -3.65 -8.77
CA ILE A 151 -5.98 -3.48 -9.51
C ILE A 151 -5.75 -2.47 -10.63
N LEU A 152 -6.12 -2.86 -11.86
CA LEU A 152 -6.21 -1.97 -12.99
C LEU A 152 -7.67 -1.55 -13.16
N LEU A 153 -7.96 -0.29 -12.82
CA LEU A 153 -9.29 0.28 -12.92
C LEU A 153 -9.61 0.66 -14.35
N ASN A 154 -10.83 0.33 -14.78
CA ASN A 154 -11.38 0.83 -16.04
C ASN A 154 -11.56 2.35 -15.97
N ASP A 155 -11.13 3.06 -17.01
CA ASP A 155 -11.16 4.52 -17.06
C ASP A 155 -12.60 5.08 -17.03
N GLU A 156 -13.61 4.30 -17.46
CA GLU A 156 -15.02 4.69 -17.38
C GLU A 156 -15.54 4.91 -15.95
N VAL A 157 -14.87 4.33 -14.94
CA VAL A 157 -15.24 4.51 -13.53
C VAL A 157 -15.15 5.98 -13.10
N PHE A 158 -14.28 6.77 -13.75
CA PHE A 158 -14.08 8.18 -13.44
C PHE A 158 -15.09 9.13 -14.10
N GLN A 159 -15.96 8.62 -14.95
CA GLN A 159 -17.07 9.41 -15.52
C GLN A 159 -18.20 9.63 -14.54
N ASP A 160 -18.37 8.71 -13.55
CA ASP A 160 -19.45 8.72 -12.58
C ASP A 160 -18.94 8.61 -11.14
N ALA A 161 -19.00 9.71 -10.39
CA ALA A 161 -18.54 9.75 -9.01
C ALA A 161 -19.30 8.78 -8.06
N PRO A 162 -20.62 8.60 -8.13
CA PRO A 162 -21.33 7.52 -7.44
C PRO A 162 -20.77 6.13 -7.72
N ARG A 163 -20.44 5.82 -9.00
CA ARG A 163 -19.84 4.53 -9.40
C ARG A 163 -18.47 4.32 -8.77
N LEU A 164 -17.61 5.34 -8.79
CA LEU A 164 -16.30 5.29 -8.13
C LEU A 164 -16.44 5.09 -6.60
N ALA A 165 -17.39 5.79 -5.98
CA ALA A 165 -17.64 5.63 -4.54
C ALA A 165 -18.15 4.23 -4.18
N ASP A 166 -19.06 3.66 -4.95
CA ASP A 166 -19.54 2.29 -4.76
C ASP A 166 -18.43 1.27 -4.96
N LEU A 167 -17.62 1.42 -6.03
CA LEU A 167 -16.46 0.58 -6.29
C LEU A 167 -15.49 0.59 -5.10
N ALA A 168 -15.10 1.76 -4.61
CA ALA A 168 -14.18 1.89 -3.48
C ALA A 168 -14.78 1.26 -2.20
N ALA A 169 -16.07 1.42 -1.95
CA ALA A 169 -16.75 0.78 -0.83
C ALA A 169 -16.77 -0.76 -0.93
N ARG A 170 -16.95 -1.31 -2.14
CA ARG A 170 -16.87 -2.77 -2.39
C ARG A 170 -15.45 -3.29 -2.20
N LEU A 171 -14.43 -2.62 -2.76
CA LEU A 171 -13.02 -2.97 -2.60
C LEU A 171 -12.58 -2.90 -1.13
N HIS A 172 -13.10 -1.94 -0.38
CA HIS A 172 -12.82 -1.85 1.05
C HIS A 172 -13.32 -3.09 1.82
N ARG A 173 -14.43 -3.71 1.41
CA ARG A 173 -14.93 -4.96 2.02
C ARG A 173 -14.01 -6.16 1.76
N LEU A 174 -13.27 -6.17 0.64
CA LEU A 174 -12.29 -7.22 0.33
C LEU A 174 -11.09 -7.24 1.27
N ARG A 175 -10.96 -6.25 2.16
CA ARG A 175 -9.93 -6.26 3.19
C ARG A 175 -10.05 -7.46 4.12
N SER A 176 -11.26 -7.96 4.37
CA SER A 176 -11.46 -9.15 5.20
C SER A 176 -10.82 -10.41 4.58
N PRO A 177 -11.07 -10.80 3.32
CA PRO A 177 -10.34 -11.90 2.67
C PRO A 177 -8.81 -11.68 2.65
N MET A 178 -8.34 -10.45 2.39
CA MET A 178 -6.90 -10.17 2.43
C MET A 178 -6.28 -10.46 3.80
N LEU A 179 -6.98 -10.14 4.88
CA LEU A 179 -6.54 -10.43 6.25
C LEU A 179 -6.63 -11.92 6.62
N GLN A 180 -7.39 -12.74 5.90
CA GLN A 180 -7.36 -14.20 6.02
C GLN A 180 -6.12 -14.80 5.35
N ILE A 181 -5.60 -14.14 4.30
CA ILE A 181 -4.35 -14.52 3.64
C ILE A 181 -3.16 -14.12 4.53
N ASP A 182 -3.13 -12.86 4.95
CA ASP A 182 -2.11 -12.32 5.85
C ASP A 182 -2.76 -11.48 6.98
N PRO A 183 -2.84 -11.99 8.21
CA PRO A 183 -3.40 -11.25 9.34
C PRO A 183 -2.67 -9.94 9.67
N LEU A 184 -1.40 -9.84 9.30
CA LEU A 184 -0.57 -8.65 9.52
C LEU A 184 -0.42 -7.77 8.26
N GLN A 185 -1.23 -8.01 7.23
CA GLN A 185 -1.25 -7.22 5.98
C GLN A 185 -1.19 -5.72 6.28
N HIS A 186 -0.14 -5.03 5.85
CA HIS A 186 0.12 -3.65 6.27
C HIS A 186 -0.14 -2.60 5.18
N HIS A 187 -0.35 -3.02 3.95
CA HIS A 187 -0.80 -2.19 2.83
C HIS A 187 -2.12 -2.72 2.26
N GLY A 188 -2.77 -1.95 1.41
CA GLY A 188 -3.96 -2.36 0.67
C GLY A 188 -3.61 -2.75 -0.77
N TRP A 189 -4.57 -2.54 -1.67
CA TRP A 189 -4.38 -2.71 -3.09
C TRP A 189 -3.42 -1.67 -3.65
N PHE A 190 -2.56 -2.08 -4.57
CA PHE A 190 -1.96 -1.15 -5.52
C PHE A 190 -3.01 -0.84 -6.57
N VAL A 191 -3.18 0.43 -6.93
CA VAL A 191 -4.23 0.84 -7.87
C VAL A 191 -3.60 1.66 -8.97
N LEU A 192 -3.80 1.23 -10.21
CA LEU A 192 -3.52 1.95 -11.43
C LEU A 192 -4.81 2.09 -12.23
N THR A 193 -4.83 3.06 -13.14
CA THR A 193 -5.88 3.24 -14.15
C THR A 193 -5.40 2.68 -15.49
N SER A 194 -6.29 2.34 -16.41
CA SER A 194 -5.89 1.95 -17.76
C SER A 194 -5.10 3.05 -18.47
N SER A 195 -5.39 4.32 -18.17
CA SER A 195 -4.60 5.45 -18.67
C SER A 195 -3.19 5.54 -18.06
N ASP A 196 -2.93 5.00 -16.85
CA ASP A 196 -1.58 4.92 -16.32
C ASP A 196 -0.65 3.99 -17.14
N LEU A 197 -1.19 3.04 -17.90
CA LEU A 197 -0.40 2.21 -18.81
C LEU A 197 0.22 3.01 -19.95
N ARG A 198 -0.41 4.14 -20.34
CA ARG A 198 0.09 5.06 -21.38
C ARG A 198 1.20 5.99 -20.88
N GLN A 199 1.35 6.11 -19.56
CA GLN A 199 2.43 6.82 -18.86
C GLN A 199 2.82 6.04 -17.61
N TYR A 200 3.38 4.86 -17.82
CA TYR A 200 3.59 3.89 -16.76
C TYR A 200 4.59 4.38 -15.69
N PRO A 201 4.20 4.37 -14.41
CA PRO A 201 5.02 4.88 -13.31
C PRO A 201 5.97 3.80 -12.76
N GLU A 202 7.13 3.64 -13.35
CA GLU A 202 8.18 2.71 -12.88
C GLU A 202 8.54 2.92 -11.40
N SER A 203 8.54 4.18 -10.92
CA SER A 203 8.81 4.51 -9.52
C SER A 203 7.70 4.07 -8.55
N PHE A 204 6.50 3.78 -9.04
CA PHE A 204 5.38 3.25 -8.25
C PHE A 204 5.40 1.73 -8.17
N LEU A 205 5.51 1.06 -9.31
CA LEU A 205 5.62 -0.39 -9.43
C LEU A 205 6.42 -0.73 -10.69
N PRO A 206 7.67 -1.22 -10.58
CA PRO A 206 8.48 -1.54 -11.73
C PRO A 206 7.84 -2.56 -12.67
N VAL A 207 7.99 -2.40 -13.98
CA VAL A 207 7.51 -3.37 -14.99
C VAL A 207 8.11 -4.75 -14.75
N GLU A 208 9.35 -4.83 -14.25
CA GLU A 208 9.98 -6.11 -13.89
C GLU A 208 9.23 -6.89 -12.80
N VAL A 209 8.46 -6.19 -11.94
CA VAL A 209 7.56 -6.84 -10.99
C VAL A 209 6.36 -7.47 -11.70
N LEU A 210 5.81 -6.80 -12.73
CA LEU A 210 4.70 -7.33 -13.52
C LEU A 210 5.11 -8.55 -14.35
N LYS A 211 6.33 -8.58 -14.88
CA LYS A 211 6.88 -9.74 -15.64
C LYS A 211 7.02 -10.99 -14.77
N ASN A 212 7.10 -10.83 -13.44
CA ASN A 212 7.18 -11.90 -12.45
C ASN A 212 5.86 -12.09 -11.68
N ALA A 213 4.75 -11.65 -12.24
CA ALA A 213 3.42 -11.68 -11.63
C ALA A 213 2.50 -12.68 -12.33
N CYS A 214 1.30 -12.88 -11.77
CA CYS A 214 0.23 -13.63 -12.42
C CYS A 214 -1.10 -12.89 -12.31
N SER A 215 -2.01 -13.12 -13.26
CA SER A 215 -3.37 -12.57 -13.20
C SER A 215 -4.28 -13.46 -12.37
N ILE A 216 -4.99 -12.87 -11.41
CA ILE A 216 -6.10 -13.54 -10.71
C ILE A 216 -7.46 -13.12 -11.28
N TYR A 217 -7.48 -12.52 -12.47
CA TYR A 217 -8.69 -12.10 -13.16
C TYR A 217 -8.79 -12.79 -14.53
N GLY A 218 -9.74 -13.71 -14.64
CA GLY A 218 -9.86 -14.58 -15.80
C GLY A 218 -8.86 -15.77 -15.79
N TYR A 219 -8.95 -16.59 -16.85
CA TYR A 219 -8.16 -17.83 -17.01
C TYR A 219 -7.20 -17.77 -18.19
N LYS A 220 -7.05 -16.61 -18.82
CA LYS A 220 -6.17 -16.38 -19.98
C LYS A 220 -5.06 -15.42 -19.61
N ASP A 221 -4.02 -15.40 -20.43
CA ASP A 221 -2.97 -14.40 -20.33
C ASP A 221 -3.55 -12.99 -20.41
N MET A 222 -3.16 -12.14 -19.47
CA MET A 222 -3.45 -10.71 -19.51
C MET A 222 -2.32 -10.03 -20.29
N ARG A 223 -2.69 -9.27 -21.33
CA ARG A 223 -1.75 -8.51 -22.14
C ARG A 223 -1.88 -7.03 -21.83
N LEU A 224 -0.80 -6.43 -21.38
CA LEU A 224 -0.73 -5.01 -21.07
C LEU A 224 0.18 -4.31 -22.08
N SER A 225 -0.33 -3.28 -22.72
CA SER A 225 0.46 -2.38 -23.57
C SER A 225 0.94 -1.22 -22.69
N ILE A 226 2.23 -1.20 -22.40
CA ILE A 226 2.84 -0.28 -21.43
C ILE A 226 3.76 0.71 -22.13
N SER A 227 3.49 2.01 -21.96
CA SER A 227 4.40 3.08 -22.40
C SER A 227 5.03 3.71 -21.16
N ARG A 228 6.36 3.59 -21.02
CA ARG A 228 7.08 4.13 -19.85
C ARG A 228 7.17 5.64 -19.92
N LEU A 229 7.14 6.29 -18.75
CA LEU A 229 7.47 7.71 -18.66
C LEU A 229 8.88 7.96 -19.17
N GLU A 230 9.07 9.03 -19.95
CA GLU A 230 10.39 9.46 -20.42
C GLU A 230 11.33 9.78 -19.24
N TYR A 231 10.75 10.35 -18.18
CA TYR A 231 11.48 10.67 -16.95
C TYR A 231 10.68 10.25 -15.73
N ASP A 232 11.21 9.29 -14.97
CA ASP A 232 10.67 8.86 -13.68
C ASP A 232 11.83 8.77 -12.66
N PRO A 233 11.87 9.63 -11.63
CA PRO A 233 12.99 9.69 -10.68
C PRO A 233 12.99 8.48 -9.74
N LEU A 234 13.65 7.40 -10.14
CA LEU A 234 13.70 6.13 -9.41
C LEU A 234 14.47 6.21 -8.09
N ASP A 235 15.29 7.24 -7.87
CA ASP A 235 16.01 7.46 -6.62
C ASP A 235 15.15 7.98 -5.47
N GLN A 236 14.01 8.63 -5.77
CA GLN A 236 13.12 9.19 -4.73
C GLN A 236 12.54 8.12 -3.80
N GLY A 237 12.25 6.93 -4.33
CA GLY A 237 11.78 5.79 -3.54
C GLY A 237 12.79 5.39 -2.48
N PHE A 238 14.05 5.25 -2.88
CA PHE A 238 15.16 4.94 -1.98
C PHE A 238 15.37 6.05 -0.93
N ARG A 239 15.45 7.31 -1.35
CA ARG A 239 15.68 8.44 -0.44
C ARG A 239 14.61 8.49 0.66
N ARG A 240 13.34 8.42 0.29
CA ARG A 240 12.21 8.41 1.26
C ARG A 240 12.26 7.23 2.22
N MET A 241 12.58 6.02 1.72
CA MET A 241 12.67 4.83 2.56
C MET A 241 13.85 4.93 3.52
N ALA A 242 15.00 5.33 3.03
CA ALA A 242 16.20 5.53 3.84
C ALA A 242 15.99 6.58 4.94
N ASP A 243 15.33 7.72 4.61
CA ASP A 243 15.00 8.76 5.60
C ASP A 243 14.00 8.27 6.65
N THR A 244 13.00 7.49 6.23
CA THR A 244 12.01 6.88 7.13
C THR A 244 12.66 5.94 8.13
N LEU A 245 13.51 5.01 7.67
CA LEU A 245 14.19 4.04 8.53
C LEU A 245 15.20 4.73 9.45
N SER A 246 16.06 5.60 8.92
CA SER A 246 17.00 6.39 9.73
C SER A 246 16.29 7.25 10.78
N GLY A 247 15.13 7.83 10.43
CA GLY A 247 14.30 8.57 11.36
C GLY A 247 13.76 7.71 12.51
N LYS A 248 13.28 6.48 12.20
CA LYS A 248 12.83 5.51 13.21
C LYS A 248 13.97 5.09 14.13
N ILE A 249 15.15 4.79 13.57
CA ILE A 249 16.34 4.38 14.32
C ILE A 249 16.78 5.49 15.29
N ARG A 250 16.97 6.72 14.79
CA ARG A 250 17.40 7.87 15.61
C ARG A 250 16.43 8.24 16.73
N THR A 251 15.13 8.07 16.49
CA THR A 251 14.10 8.39 17.51
C THR A 251 13.81 7.24 18.46
N GLY A 252 14.51 6.12 18.34
CA GLY A 252 14.28 4.92 19.16
C GLY A 252 12.87 4.32 18.99
N ARG A 253 12.23 4.57 17.83
CA ARG A 253 10.90 4.00 17.53
C ARG A 253 11.02 2.56 17.07
N VAL A 254 11.30 1.69 18.04
CA VAL A 254 11.38 0.25 17.80
C VAL A 254 9.99 -0.39 17.83
N PRO A 255 9.76 -1.45 17.03
CA PRO A 255 8.53 -2.19 17.07
C PRO A 255 8.20 -2.77 18.45
N ALA A 256 6.96 -2.59 18.91
CA ALA A 256 6.46 -3.14 20.18
C ALA A 256 5.66 -4.43 20.00
N ASN A 257 5.14 -4.70 18.80
CA ASN A 257 4.32 -5.87 18.49
C ASN A 257 4.63 -6.42 17.09
N PHE A 258 4.12 -7.61 16.78
CA PHE A 258 4.37 -8.30 15.52
C PHE A 258 3.93 -7.51 14.29
N TYR A 259 2.84 -6.73 14.37
CA TYR A 259 2.42 -5.88 13.25
C TYR A 259 3.47 -4.80 12.93
N GLN A 260 3.94 -4.09 13.97
CA GLN A 260 4.95 -3.05 13.80
C GLN A 260 6.29 -3.64 13.33
N ALA A 261 6.65 -4.84 13.83
CA ALA A 261 7.85 -5.56 13.38
C ALA A 261 7.74 -5.93 11.90
N LYS A 262 6.58 -6.45 11.46
CA LYS A 262 6.36 -6.78 10.06
C LYS A 262 6.49 -5.55 9.16
N VAL A 263 5.87 -4.42 9.53
CA VAL A 263 5.99 -3.15 8.78
C VAL A 263 7.46 -2.72 8.66
N PHE A 264 8.18 -2.70 9.78
CA PHE A 264 9.60 -2.30 9.80
C PHE A 264 10.45 -3.23 8.93
N MET A 265 10.28 -4.54 9.09
CA MET A 265 11.03 -5.54 8.30
C MET A 265 10.71 -5.44 6.81
N SER A 266 9.46 -5.19 6.43
CA SER A 266 9.07 -5.02 5.02
C SER A 266 9.75 -3.79 4.40
N GLU A 267 9.88 -2.70 5.15
CA GLU A 267 10.65 -1.51 4.73
C GLU A 267 12.15 -1.85 4.56
N VAL A 268 12.75 -2.56 5.52
CA VAL A 268 14.15 -3.01 5.42
C VAL A 268 14.37 -3.93 4.22
N MET A 269 13.48 -4.92 4.05
CA MET A 269 13.56 -5.89 2.95
C MET A 269 13.30 -5.27 1.56
N LEU A 270 12.80 -4.05 1.49
CA LEU A 270 12.63 -3.31 0.23
C LEU A 270 13.88 -2.47 -0.13
N LEU A 271 14.76 -2.18 0.83
CA LEU A 271 15.95 -1.36 0.60
C LEU A 271 16.82 -1.84 -0.57
N PRO A 272 17.17 -3.15 -0.73
CA PRO A 272 17.99 -3.60 -1.84
C PRO A 272 17.38 -3.25 -3.20
N ALA A 273 16.07 -3.45 -3.38
CA ALA A 273 15.40 -3.16 -4.63
C ALA A 273 15.42 -1.65 -4.94
N LEU A 274 15.08 -0.82 -3.96
CA LEU A 274 15.09 0.64 -4.11
C LEU A 274 16.51 1.19 -4.33
N TYR A 275 17.51 0.60 -3.67
CA TYR A 275 18.92 0.96 -3.87
C TYR A 275 19.39 0.66 -5.29
N VAL A 276 19.13 -0.56 -5.79
CA VAL A 276 19.52 -0.95 -7.15
C VAL A 276 18.79 -0.11 -8.20
N GLN A 277 17.48 0.15 -8.00
CA GLN A 277 16.72 1.04 -8.86
C GLN A 277 17.31 2.46 -8.91
N ALA A 278 17.70 2.99 -7.77
CA ALA A 278 18.31 4.32 -7.69
C ALA A 278 19.72 4.36 -8.33
N ARG A 279 20.51 3.28 -8.16
CA ARG A 279 21.86 3.16 -8.72
C ARG A 279 21.84 3.01 -10.24
N ASP A 280 20.99 2.11 -10.74
CA ASP A 280 20.97 1.67 -12.15
C ASP A 280 19.92 2.42 -12.99
N GLN A 281 19.09 3.27 -12.36
CA GLN A 281 17.96 3.98 -12.99
C GLN A 281 17.04 3.03 -13.77
N LYS A 282 16.84 1.82 -13.25
CA LYS A 282 16.06 0.75 -13.87
C LYS A 282 15.31 -0.05 -12.81
N GLY A 283 14.07 -0.43 -13.10
CA GLY A 283 13.29 -1.32 -12.26
C GLY A 283 13.95 -2.71 -12.12
N ILE A 284 13.81 -3.32 -10.96
CA ILE A 284 14.31 -4.67 -10.68
C ILE A 284 13.30 -5.46 -9.86
N PHE A 285 13.23 -6.79 -10.10
CA PHE A 285 12.45 -7.68 -9.24
C PHE A 285 13.14 -7.86 -7.88
N LYS A 286 12.37 -7.82 -6.79
CA LYS A 286 12.91 -7.78 -5.43
C LYS A 286 13.90 -8.91 -5.12
N ARG A 287 13.63 -10.16 -5.57
CA ARG A 287 14.51 -11.31 -5.32
C ARG A 287 15.90 -11.10 -5.93
N GLU A 288 15.95 -10.59 -7.15
CA GLU A 288 17.21 -10.36 -7.89
C GLU A 288 18.01 -9.21 -7.28
N SER A 289 17.33 -8.24 -6.68
CA SER A 289 17.96 -7.07 -6.10
C SER A 289 18.89 -7.38 -4.94
N PHE A 290 18.66 -8.47 -4.20
CA PHE A 290 19.52 -8.85 -3.08
C PHE A 290 20.93 -9.23 -3.54
N ALA A 291 21.05 -10.07 -4.58
CA ALA A 291 22.36 -10.43 -5.14
C ALA A 291 23.05 -9.22 -5.78
N ALA A 292 22.28 -8.41 -6.54
CA ALA A 292 22.79 -7.23 -7.20
C ALA A 292 23.30 -6.15 -6.20
N ALA A 293 22.56 -5.92 -5.11
CA ALA A 293 22.96 -4.98 -4.07
C ALA A 293 24.13 -5.51 -3.24
N ARG A 294 24.12 -6.80 -2.86
CA ARG A 294 25.15 -7.42 -2.02
C ARG A 294 26.55 -7.23 -2.59
N ALA A 295 26.71 -7.27 -3.91
CA ALA A 295 27.99 -7.13 -4.60
C ALA A 295 28.70 -5.77 -4.30
N ASP A 296 27.94 -4.78 -3.86
CA ASP A 296 28.47 -3.43 -3.58
C ASP A 296 29.02 -3.27 -2.15
N PHE A 297 28.76 -4.20 -1.25
CA PHE A 297 29.05 -4.04 0.17
C PHE A 297 29.98 -5.14 0.69
N SER A 298 30.77 -4.81 1.71
CA SER A 298 31.53 -5.82 2.42
C SER A 298 30.60 -6.79 3.17
N PRO A 299 31.02 -8.05 3.38
CA PRO A 299 30.22 -9.03 4.13
C PRO A 299 29.80 -8.51 5.51
N SER A 300 30.64 -7.75 6.21
CA SER A 300 30.36 -7.18 7.53
C SER A 300 29.26 -6.12 7.49
N VAL A 301 29.19 -5.28 6.45
CA VAL A 301 28.14 -4.28 6.27
C VAL A 301 26.83 -4.93 5.84
N TRP A 302 26.90 -5.96 4.98
CA TRP A 302 25.72 -6.63 4.46
C TRP A 302 25.07 -7.62 5.45
N SER A 303 25.82 -8.11 6.44
CA SER A 303 25.37 -9.17 7.38
C SER A 303 24.02 -8.89 8.02
N ILE A 304 23.69 -7.63 8.27
CA ILE A 304 22.39 -7.24 8.82
C ILE A 304 21.22 -7.62 7.90
N MET A 305 21.39 -7.53 6.58
CA MET A 305 20.37 -7.95 5.61
C MET A 305 20.18 -9.47 5.60
N ASP A 306 21.28 -10.22 5.77
CA ASP A 306 21.23 -11.68 5.87
C ASP A 306 20.44 -12.10 7.15
N GLU A 307 20.62 -11.40 8.27
CA GLU A 307 19.86 -11.64 9.51
C GLU A 307 18.35 -11.37 9.34
N TYR A 308 17.98 -10.21 8.77
CA TYR A 308 16.58 -9.92 8.49
C TYR A 308 15.96 -10.91 7.49
N SER A 309 16.73 -11.36 6.50
CA SER A 309 16.30 -12.36 5.51
C SER A 309 16.07 -13.73 6.18
N ALA A 310 16.99 -14.17 7.03
CA ALA A 310 16.87 -15.42 7.79
C ALA A 310 15.63 -15.40 8.71
N TYR A 311 15.42 -14.26 9.39
CA TYR A 311 14.24 -14.12 10.24
C TYR A 311 12.93 -14.15 9.44
N ARG A 312 12.89 -13.46 8.27
CA ARG A 312 11.74 -13.52 7.37
C ARG A 312 11.43 -14.93 6.91
N ALA A 313 12.45 -15.72 6.57
CA ALA A 313 12.28 -17.12 6.16
C ALA A 313 11.69 -17.99 7.27
N ASN A 314 12.04 -17.72 8.53
CA ASN A 314 11.58 -18.43 9.72
C ASN A 314 10.39 -17.76 10.42
N TRP A 315 9.68 -16.86 9.75
CA TRP A 315 8.54 -16.17 10.32
C TRP A 315 7.42 -17.12 10.72
N ASN A 316 6.94 -17.03 11.95
CA ASN A 316 5.97 -17.98 12.51
C ASN A 316 4.78 -17.32 13.22
N PHE A 317 4.47 -16.05 12.91
CA PHE A 317 3.32 -15.40 13.52
C PHE A 317 2.02 -16.12 13.19
N GLN A 318 1.25 -16.41 14.24
CA GLN A 318 -0.11 -16.93 14.14
C GLN A 318 -0.99 -16.19 15.15
N PRO A 319 -2.12 -15.60 14.74
CA PRO A 319 -3.05 -14.98 15.68
C PRO A 319 -3.60 -16.04 16.64
N ARG A 320 -3.53 -15.77 17.96
CA ARG A 320 -3.99 -16.68 19.01
C ARG A 320 -4.95 -15.96 19.95
N GLY A 321 -5.75 -16.74 20.69
CA GLY A 321 -6.63 -16.21 21.74
C GLY A 321 -7.48 -15.02 21.25
N PHE A 322 -7.33 -13.88 21.89
CA PHE A 322 -8.10 -12.67 21.61
C PHE A 322 -7.81 -12.11 20.19
N ASP A 323 -6.59 -12.19 19.70
CA ASP A 323 -6.23 -11.74 18.34
C ASP A 323 -6.99 -12.54 17.26
N LYS A 324 -7.06 -13.88 17.43
CA LYS A 324 -7.84 -14.77 16.54
C LYS A 324 -9.34 -14.43 16.58
N TRP A 325 -9.86 -14.20 17.78
CA TRP A 325 -11.24 -13.81 17.95
C TRP A 325 -11.55 -12.46 17.29
N MET A 326 -10.71 -11.44 17.50
CA MET A 326 -10.85 -10.12 16.87
C MET A 326 -10.86 -10.20 15.34
N LEU A 327 -9.88 -10.92 14.77
CA LEU A 327 -9.76 -11.12 13.33
C LEU A 327 -11.02 -11.78 12.75
N SER A 328 -11.61 -12.77 13.47
CA SER A 328 -12.81 -13.48 13.03
C SER A 328 -14.10 -12.64 13.14
N LYS A 329 -14.15 -11.67 14.05
CA LYS A 329 -15.36 -10.87 14.31
C LYS A 329 -15.43 -9.59 13.51
N SER A 330 -14.31 -8.92 13.30
CA SER A 330 -14.31 -7.66 12.58
C SER A 330 -12.92 -7.31 12.06
N SER A 331 -12.77 -7.29 10.74
CA SER A 331 -11.55 -6.82 10.08
C SER A 331 -11.18 -5.39 10.49
N TRP A 332 -12.18 -4.53 10.70
CA TRP A 332 -11.96 -3.14 11.14
C TRP A 332 -11.37 -3.07 12.56
N LEU A 333 -11.95 -3.78 13.52
CA LEU A 333 -11.43 -3.85 14.90
C LEU A 333 -10.03 -4.43 14.90
N TRP A 334 -9.77 -5.50 14.15
CA TRP A 334 -8.46 -6.10 14.01
C TRP A 334 -7.42 -5.12 13.47
N LEU A 335 -7.74 -4.36 12.43
CA LEU A 335 -6.85 -3.36 11.83
C LEU A 335 -6.40 -2.29 12.84
N HIS A 336 -7.27 -1.87 13.76
CA HIS A 336 -6.92 -0.90 14.79
C HIS A 336 -6.18 -1.55 15.97
N TRP A 337 -6.68 -2.69 16.44
CA TRP A 337 -6.10 -3.43 17.55
C TRP A 337 -4.64 -3.81 17.32
N ARG A 338 -4.33 -4.45 16.19
CA ARG A 338 -2.98 -4.93 15.88
C ARG A 338 -1.93 -3.82 15.82
N LYS A 339 -2.33 -2.57 15.49
CA LYS A 339 -1.39 -1.43 15.42
C LYS A 339 -0.84 -1.03 16.78
N SER A 340 -1.64 -1.11 17.83
CA SER A 340 -1.31 -0.61 19.17
C SER A 340 -1.33 -1.67 20.27
N ARG A 341 -2.16 -2.70 20.12
CA ARG A 341 -2.44 -3.71 21.14
C ARG A 341 -2.24 -5.15 20.65
N GLY A 342 -1.76 -5.35 19.42
CA GLY A 342 -1.51 -6.68 18.87
C GLY A 342 -0.48 -7.49 19.65
N THR A 343 -0.34 -8.77 19.29
CA THR A 343 0.57 -9.72 19.96
C THR A 343 1.96 -9.10 20.17
N PRO A 344 2.48 -9.05 21.43
CA PRO A 344 3.83 -8.57 21.72
C PRO A 344 4.90 -9.43 21.04
N LEU A 345 6.06 -8.84 20.80
CA LEU A 345 7.19 -9.52 20.17
C LEU A 345 7.74 -10.64 21.07
N SER A 346 8.12 -11.76 20.46
CA SER A 346 8.95 -12.77 21.12
C SER A 346 10.35 -12.21 21.40
N ARG A 347 11.14 -12.92 22.24
CA ARG A 347 12.50 -12.52 22.55
C ARG A 347 13.39 -12.48 21.33
N GLU A 348 13.25 -13.47 20.46
CA GLU A 348 14.03 -13.59 19.21
C GLU A 348 13.75 -12.42 18.26
N VAL A 349 12.46 -12.00 18.13
CA VAL A 349 12.09 -10.84 17.31
C VAL A 349 12.62 -9.56 17.89
N LYS A 350 12.56 -9.40 19.23
CA LYS A 350 13.10 -8.21 19.91
C LYS A 350 14.60 -8.05 19.66
N ALA A 351 15.35 -9.14 19.58
CA ALA A 351 16.78 -9.12 19.34
C ALA A 351 17.16 -8.44 18.00
N LEU A 352 16.30 -8.48 16.97
CA LEU A 352 16.51 -7.76 15.70
C LEU A 352 16.46 -6.25 15.84
N PHE A 353 15.87 -5.75 16.90
CA PHE A 353 15.68 -4.31 17.15
C PHE A 353 16.56 -3.80 18.31
N GLU A 354 17.55 -4.60 18.75
CA GLU A 354 18.55 -4.14 19.68
C GLU A 354 19.45 -3.06 19.05
N GLN A 355 19.96 -2.18 19.89
CA GLN A 355 20.70 -0.99 19.43
C GLN A 355 21.86 -1.32 18.48
N GLY A 356 22.61 -2.41 18.73
CA GLY A 356 23.69 -2.84 17.85
C GLY A 356 23.22 -3.22 16.44
N LYS A 357 22.06 -3.89 16.32
CA LYS A 357 21.47 -4.27 15.02
C LYS A 357 20.92 -3.06 14.28
N LEU A 358 20.26 -2.14 14.99
CA LEU A 358 19.77 -0.89 14.41
C LEU A 358 20.94 -0.01 13.94
N GLN A 359 22.05 0.02 14.66
CA GLN A 359 23.24 0.74 14.25
C GLN A 359 23.89 0.12 13.01
N ALA A 360 23.93 -1.22 12.91
CA ALA A 360 24.41 -1.92 11.71
C ALA A 360 23.52 -1.59 10.49
N LEU A 361 22.20 -1.55 10.66
CA LEU A 361 21.27 -1.14 9.61
C LEU A 361 21.49 0.33 9.17
N GLU A 362 21.69 1.25 10.11
CA GLU A 362 21.99 2.66 9.79
C GLU A 362 23.31 2.79 9.04
N THR A 363 24.31 1.99 9.39
CA THR A 363 25.59 1.93 8.67
C THR A 363 25.39 1.49 7.21
N LEU A 364 24.60 0.43 6.97
CA LEU A 364 24.25 -0.01 5.62
C LEU A 364 23.53 1.08 4.83
N ILE A 365 22.51 1.72 5.43
CA ILE A 365 21.74 2.80 4.79
C ILE A 365 22.68 3.97 4.40
N THR A 366 23.60 4.34 5.28
CA THR A 366 24.59 5.40 5.03
C THR A 366 25.52 5.05 3.87
N GLU A 367 25.99 3.81 3.81
CA GLU A 367 26.82 3.33 2.69
C GLU A 367 26.04 3.30 1.37
N MET A 368 24.76 2.89 1.38
CA MET A 368 23.89 2.95 0.21
C MET A 368 23.73 4.39 -0.30
N ARG A 369 23.46 5.35 0.60
CA ARG A 369 23.36 6.78 0.24
C ARG A 369 24.64 7.31 -0.41
N ARG A 370 25.80 6.98 0.18
CA ARG A 370 27.11 7.41 -0.32
C ARG A 370 27.38 6.93 -1.75
N ARG A 371 26.87 5.76 -2.11
CA ARG A 371 27.06 5.18 -3.45
C ARG A 371 26.12 5.78 -4.51
N ILE A 372 24.90 6.14 -4.14
CA ILE A 372 23.93 6.80 -5.05
C ILE A 372 24.31 8.28 -5.29
N GLY A 373 24.93 8.93 -4.32
CA GLY A 373 25.33 10.34 -4.40
C GLY A 373 26.63 10.59 -5.20
N LYS A 374 27.24 9.53 -5.72
CA LYS A 374 28.39 9.59 -6.62
C LYS A 374 27.97 9.53 -8.07
#